data_fd407097a493ed4d20ca548a1e27c499
#
_entry.id   fd407097a493ed4d20ca548a1e27c499
#
_cell.length_a   1.000
_cell.length_b   1.000
_cell.length_c   1.000
_cell.angle_alpha   90.00
_cell.angle_beta   90.00
_cell.angle_gamma   90.00
#
_symmetry.space_group_name_H-M   'P 1'
#
loop_
_entity.id
_entity.type
_entity.pdbx_description
1 polymer ?
#
loop_
_entity_poly.entity_id
_entity_poly.type
_entity_poly.pdbx_seq_one_letter_code
_entity_poly.pdbx_strand_id
1 'polypeptide(L)'
;MSKNIISASIVAVGLLLWLGSGLFFGESAPSEHPALAIQDQSGIGAAKSKPTQVRAESIKSEARTRFLVLRGRTESKRTVEVKAEIAGTVVSRPVQRGMRVAEGDLLCEVAVDDRQAAVAEAEAALEDARIQYEGTLKLKEQGLQSRTAIANAAARQEAARAQLHRQLLNLERTRITAPFSGVVEDLHMNTGDYALPGSACATLIDLDPMLVRADVTEAEVESLHAGGRASARTSTGRDIEGVVTFVGKQSDPVTRTYPVEITVENHDYSIRSGLTVSVRFGLGDVQAHQISPALFTLNDDGEMGVRTIDKSNRVKFHAVRIIEDGPGGVWVTGLPRTTRLITVGQEFVSAGEVVEPVYSDEHSAQVAQP
;
A
#
# COMPACT_ATOMS: atom_id res chain seq x y z
N MET A 1 -12.90 35.44 54.41
CA MET A 1 -12.63 35.93 53.04
C MET A 1 -11.62 37.10 52.97
N SER A 2 -10.61 37.17 53.80
CA SER A 2 -9.74 38.39 53.85
C SER A 2 -8.23 38.15 53.70
N LYS A 3 -7.75 36.88 53.74
CA LYS A 3 -6.31 36.61 53.58
C LYS A 3 -5.84 36.50 52.12
N ASN A 4 -6.71 36.04 51.22
CA ASN A 4 -6.33 35.86 49.80
C ASN A 4 -6.38 37.18 49.01
N ILE A 5 -7.15 38.17 49.47
CA ILE A 5 -7.21 39.49 48.82
C ILE A 5 -5.95 40.30 49.14
N ILE A 6 -5.43 40.18 50.35
CA ILE A 6 -4.21 40.86 50.78
C ILE A 6 -2.99 40.35 50.06
N SER A 7 -2.87 39.02 49.85
CA SER A 7 -1.74 38.45 49.08
C SER A 7 -1.82 38.81 47.60
N ALA A 8 -3.00 38.86 46.99
CA ALA A 8 -3.17 39.26 45.60
C ALA A 8 -2.81 40.76 45.40
N SER A 9 -3.15 41.61 46.35
CA SER A 9 -2.83 43.04 46.31
C SER A 9 -1.32 43.30 46.47
N ILE A 10 -0.62 42.53 47.28
CA ILE A 10 0.85 42.67 47.45
C ILE A 10 1.58 42.25 46.15
N VAL A 11 1.14 41.19 45.46
CA VAL A 11 1.70 40.76 44.18
C VAL A 11 1.42 41.79 43.07
N ALA A 12 0.23 42.37 43.05
CA ALA A 12 -0.12 43.40 42.05
C ALA A 12 0.70 44.68 42.25
N VAL A 13 0.93 45.12 43.50
CA VAL A 13 1.78 46.27 43.81
C VAL A 13 3.25 46.00 43.48
N GLY A 14 3.75 44.77 43.74
CA GLY A 14 5.10 44.35 43.35
C GLY A 14 5.33 44.38 41.84
N LEU A 15 4.32 43.95 41.06
CA LEU A 15 4.37 43.96 39.58
C LEU A 15 4.33 45.39 39.02
N LEU A 16 3.55 46.29 39.62
CA LEU A 16 3.48 47.69 39.22
C LEU A 16 4.79 48.44 39.57
N LEU A 17 5.42 48.15 40.69
CA LEU A 17 6.74 48.69 41.03
C LEU A 17 7.85 48.16 40.12
N TRP A 18 7.77 46.90 39.69
CA TRP A 18 8.75 46.34 38.76
C TRP A 18 8.58 46.90 37.35
N LEU A 19 7.35 47.08 36.86
CA LEU A 19 7.08 47.75 35.58
C LEU A 19 7.45 49.22 35.60
N GLY A 20 7.24 49.91 36.75
CA GLY A 20 7.61 51.31 36.91
C GLY A 20 9.12 51.57 37.02
N SER A 21 9.92 50.56 37.46
CA SER A 21 11.37 50.72 37.55
C SER A 21 12.06 50.82 36.17
N GLY A 22 11.43 50.27 35.12
CA GLY A 22 11.92 50.38 33.73
C GLY A 22 11.84 51.78 33.14
N LEU A 23 11.02 52.65 33.73
CA LEU A 23 10.86 54.04 33.27
C LEU A 23 11.87 55.01 33.93
N PHE A 24 12.51 54.60 35.04
CA PHE A 24 13.48 55.44 35.77
C PHE A 24 14.94 55.13 35.53
N PHE A 25 15.29 54.01 34.83
CA PHE A 25 16.66 53.62 34.53
C PHE A 25 16.99 53.57 33.04
N GLY A 26 16.30 54.28 32.21
CA GLY A 26 16.46 54.31 30.75
C GLY A 26 17.02 55.63 30.21
N GLU A 27 18.12 56.13 30.75
CA GLU A 27 18.84 57.20 30.05
C GLU A 27 20.35 56.95 30.20
N SER A 28 20.83 56.04 29.39
CA SER A 28 22.26 55.93 29.08
C SER A 28 22.51 56.75 27.82
N ALA A 29 23.27 57.80 27.96
CA ALA A 29 23.74 58.64 26.88
C ALA A 29 24.34 57.84 25.74
N PRO A 30 24.19 58.27 24.48
CA PRO A 30 24.85 57.64 23.37
C PRO A 30 26.36 57.79 23.51
N SER A 31 27.07 56.70 23.74
CA SER A 31 28.50 56.64 23.59
C SER A 31 28.84 56.90 22.10
N GLU A 32 29.32 58.10 21.82
CA GLU A 32 30.01 58.39 20.56
C GLU A 32 31.16 57.39 20.40
N HIS A 33 30.93 56.30 19.70
CA HIS A 33 32.00 55.55 19.07
C HIS A 33 32.53 56.44 17.94
N PRO A 34 33.82 56.75 17.91
CA PRO A 34 34.39 57.46 16.76
C PRO A 34 34.12 56.64 15.54
N ALA A 35 33.32 57.16 14.61
CA ALA A 35 33.17 56.61 13.28
C ALA A 35 34.54 56.42 12.70
N LEU A 36 35.01 55.18 12.59
CA LEU A 36 36.12 54.84 11.77
C LEU A 36 35.77 55.35 10.37
N ALA A 37 36.48 56.40 9.96
CA ALA A 37 36.38 56.93 8.61
C ALA A 37 36.58 55.73 7.70
N ILE A 38 35.51 55.32 6.97
CA ILE A 38 35.65 54.45 5.83
C ILE A 38 36.46 55.26 4.84
N GLN A 39 37.76 55.02 4.83
CA GLN A 39 38.61 55.47 3.72
C GLN A 39 38.05 54.77 2.50
N ASP A 40 37.43 55.57 1.67
CA ASP A 40 37.03 55.23 0.30
C ASP A 40 38.26 54.74 -0.44
N GLN A 41 38.57 53.43 -0.35
CA GLN A 41 39.54 52.75 -1.19
C GLN A 41 38.94 52.40 -2.53
N SER A 42 38.38 53.42 -3.22
CA SER A 42 38.12 53.33 -4.64
C SER A 42 39.42 53.33 -5.43
N GLY A 43 40.27 52.32 -5.24
CA GLY A 43 41.55 52.32 -5.88
C GLY A 43 42.37 51.06 -5.76
N ILE A 44 41.77 49.97 -5.27
CA ILE A 44 42.43 48.66 -5.40
C ILE A 44 41.93 48.05 -6.73
N GLY A 45 42.71 48.27 -7.78
CA GLY A 45 42.58 47.55 -9.03
C GLY A 45 42.39 46.06 -8.68
N ALA A 46 41.40 45.41 -9.31
CA ALA A 46 41.13 43.99 -9.17
C ALA A 46 42.43 43.22 -9.34
N ALA A 47 43.13 42.95 -8.20
CA ALA A 47 44.16 41.98 -8.19
C ALA A 47 43.50 40.68 -8.62
N LYS A 48 43.84 40.15 -9.80
CA LYS A 48 43.42 38.83 -10.25
C LYS A 48 43.88 37.87 -9.13
N SER A 49 42.98 37.57 -8.20
CA SER A 49 43.18 36.52 -7.21
C SER A 49 43.53 35.28 -8.03
N LYS A 50 44.61 34.61 -7.65
CA LYS A 50 44.95 33.34 -8.28
C LYS A 50 43.73 32.44 -8.14
N PRO A 51 43.32 31.75 -9.21
CA PRO A 51 42.14 30.88 -9.13
C PRO A 51 42.37 29.85 -8.01
N THR A 52 41.32 29.64 -7.22
CA THR A 52 41.35 28.66 -6.12
C THR A 52 41.64 27.27 -6.67
N GLN A 53 42.66 26.60 -6.14
CA GLN A 53 42.95 25.22 -6.55
C GLN A 53 41.95 24.27 -5.92
N VAL A 54 41.32 23.40 -6.74
CA VAL A 54 40.38 22.37 -6.32
C VAL A 54 40.78 21.03 -6.93
N ARG A 55 40.58 19.96 -6.17
CA ARG A 55 40.73 18.61 -6.72
C ARG A 55 39.44 18.21 -7.41
N ALA A 56 39.54 17.72 -8.63
CA ALA A 56 38.40 17.27 -9.43
C ALA A 56 38.58 15.85 -9.96
N GLU A 57 37.51 15.14 -10.09
CA GLU A 57 37.43 13.79 -10.66
C GLU A 57 36.42 13.77 -11.78
N SER A 58 36.71 13.02 -12.86
CA SER A 58 35.77 12.82 -13.94
C SER A 58 34.99 11.54 -13.70
N ILE A 59 33.72 11.68 -13.37
CA ILE A 59 32.79 10.58 -13.13
C ILE A 59 31.82 10.39 -14.28
N LYS A 60 31.38 9.14 -14.51
CA LYS A 60 30.39 8.79 -15.54
C LYS A 60 29.15 8.22 -14.88
N SER A 61 28.00 8.49 -15.50
CA SER A 61 26.76 7.89 -15.04
C SER A 61 26.67 6.41 -15.40
N GLU A 62 26.02 5.66 -14.56
CA GLU A 62 25.62 4.27 -14.80
C GLU A 62 24.09 4.19 -14.80
N ALA A 63 23.57 3.19 -15.55
CA ALA A 63 22.15 2.89 -15.50
C ALA A 63 21.83 2.17 -14.17
N ARG A 64 20.92 2.73 -13.40
CA ARG A 64 20.47 2.15 -12.12
C ARG A 64 18.96 2.14 -12.06
N THR A 65 18.39 1.01 -11.66
CA THR A 65 16.95 0.92 -11.45
C THR A 65 16.57 1.71 -10.19
N ARG A 66 15.71 2.69 -10.37
CA ARG A 66 15.12 3.42 -9.23
C ARG A 66 14.04 2.55 -8.60
N PHE A 67 14.07 2.43 -7.29
CA PHE A 67 13.05 1.69 -6.54
C PHE A 67 12.20 2.64 -5.70
N LEU A 68 10.90 2.36 -5.70
CA LEU A 68 9.97 2.87 -4.70
C LEU A 68 9.78 1.78 -3.64
N VAL A 69 9.97 2.12 -2.39
CA VAL A 69 9.79 1.19 -1.26
C VAL A 69 8.59 1.62 -0.44
N LEU A 70 7.58 0.76 -0.36
CA LEU A 70 6.37 0.97 0.41
C LEU A 70 6.25 -0.07 1.52
N ARG A 71 5.62 0.31 2.62
CA ARG A 71 5.19 -0.65 3.64
C ARG A 71 3.78 -1.08 3.35
N GLY A 72 3.52 -2.37 3.52
CA GLY A 72 2.21 -2.96 3.30
C GLY A 72 1.99 -4.16 4.22
N ARG A 73 0.94 -4.89 3.93
CA ARG A 73 0.58 -6.13 4.62
C ARG A 73 0.04 -7.16 3.65
N THR A 74 0.20 -8.42 4.00
CA THR A 74 -0.46 -9.51 3.29
C THR A 74 -1.93 -9.57 3.69
N GLU A 75 -2.82 -9.78 2.74
CA GLU A 75 -4.25 -9.96 2.96
C GLU A 75 -4.72 -11.20 2.19
N SER A 76 -5.67 -11.95 2.76
CA SER A 76 -6.37 -12.99 2.01
C SER A 76 -7.16 -12.35 0.88
N LYS A 77 -7.25 -13.01 -0.26
CA LYS A 77 -8.03 -12.55 -1.40
C LYS A 77 -9.50 -12.31 -1.01
N ARG A 78 -10.03 -13.16 -0.15
CA ARG A 78 -11.38 -13.05 0.42
C ARG A 78 -11.49 -13.83 1.71
N THR A 79 -12.35 -13.33 2.59
CA THR A 79 -12.75 -14.02 3.82
C THR A 79 -14.28 -14.05 3.84
N VAL A 80 -14.87 -15.23 4.00
CA VAL A 80 -16.32 -15.41 3.96
C VAL A 80 -16.76 -16.25 5.16
N GLU A 81 -17.73 -15.73 5.90
CA GLU A 81 -18.52 -16.53 6.84
C GLU A 81 -19.58 -17.30 6.06
N VAL A 82 -19.42 -18.63 5.94
CA VAL A 82 -20.40 -19.50 5.30
C VAL A 82 -21.51 -19.75 6.29
N LYS A 83 -22.76 -19.42 5.89
CA LYS A 83 -23.91 -19.38 6.80
C LYS A 83 -24.95 -20.40 6.42
N ALA A 84 -25.68 -20.90 7.43
CA ALA A 84 -26.86 -21.72 7.22
C ALA A 84 -27.98 -20.89 6.55
N GLU A 85 -28.63 -21.45 5.54
CA GLU A 85 -29.77 -20.82 4.87
C GLU A 85 -31.11 -21.29 5.42
N ILE A 86 -31.11 -22.43 6.14
CA ILE A 86 -32.29 -23.04 6.72
C ILE A 86 -32.08 -23.34 8.21
N ALA A 87 -33.19 -23.50 8.94
CA ALA A 87 -33.17 -23.91 10.32
C ALA A 87 -33.08 -25.45 10.48
N GLY A 88 -32.41 -25.91 11.52
CA GLY A 88 -32.36 -27.32 11.89
C GLY A 88 -31.15 -27.64 12.75
N THR A 89 -31.10 -28.86 13.30
CA THR A 89 -29.98 -29.34 14.11
C THR A 89 -28.79 -29.72 13.24
N VAL A 90 -27.58 -29.32 13.59
CA VAL A 90 -26.34 -29.74 12.92
C VAL A 90 -26.07 -31.19 13.26
N VAL A 91 -26.09 -32.06 12.25
CA VAL A 91 -25.87 -33.50 12.41
C VAL A 91 -24.45 -33.93 12.09
N SER A 92 -23.77 -33.17 11.25
CA SER A 92 -22.40 -33.50 10.84
C SER A 92 -21.59 -32.21 10.57
N ARG A 93 -20.30 -32.27 10.93
CA ARG A 93 -19.29 -31.25 10.64
C ARG A 93 -17.96 -31.94 10.39
N PRO A 94 -17.68 -32.36 9.15
CA PRO A 94 -16.49 -33.17 8.84
C PRO A 94 -15.20 -32.35 8.82
N VAL A 95 -15.26 -31.00 8.82
CA VAL A 95 -14.11 -30.11 8.72
C VAL A 95 -13.56 -29.71 10.09
N GLN A 96 -12.27 -29.37 10.13
CA GLN A 96 -11.54 -28.89 11.30
C GLN A 96 -10.88 -27.54 10.98
N ARG A 97 -10.57 -26.75 12.04
CA ARG A 97 -9.80 -25.50 11.89
C ARG A 97 -8.44 -25.79 11.27
N GLY A 98 -8.03 -24.99 10.31
CA GLY A 98 -6.79 -25.15 9.53
C GLY A 98 -6.87 -26.17 8.40
N MET A 99 -8.01 -26.87 8.22
CA MET A 99 -8.19 -27.84 7.14
C MET A 99 -8.34 -27.10 5.80
N ARG A 100 -7.71 -27.64 4.75
CA ARG A 100 -7.91 -27.18 3.36
C ARG A 100 -9.15 -27.84 2.81
N VAL A 101 -9.98 -27.07 2.13
CA VAL A 101 -11.20 -27.55 1.48
C VAL A 101 -11.23 -27.07 0.03
N ALA A 102 -11.81 -27.88 -0.84
CA ALA A 102 -12.13 -27.51 -2.21
C ALA A 102 -13.53 -26.87 -2.30
N GLU A 103 -13.80 -26.15 -3.36
CA GLU A 103 -15.15 -25.70 -3.67
C GLU A 103 -16.13 -26.88 -3.73
N GLY A 104 -17.28 -26.75 -3.04
CA GLY A 104 -18.30 -27.78 -2.93
C GLY A 104 -18.10 -28.75 -1.77
N ASP A 105 -16.96 -28.75 -1.07
CA ASP A 105 -16.73 -29.62 0.09
C ASP A 105 -17.72 -29.28 1.22
N LEU A 106 -18.20 -30.33 1.91
CA LEU A 106 -19.16 -30.20 3.00
C LEU A 106 -18.51 -29.59 4.24
N LEU A 107 -19.01 -28.45 4.69
CA LEU A 107 -18.56 -27.79 5.93
C LEU A 107 -19.42 -28.19 7.12
N CYS A 108 -20.74 -28.07 7.01
CA CYS A 108 -21.72 -28.47 8.00
C CYS A 108 -22.92 -29.12 7.29
N GLU A 109 -23.60 -30.02 8.00
CA GLU A 109 -24.84 -30.61 7.54
C GLU A 109 -25.93 -30.43 8.60
N VAL A 110 -27.04 -29.88 8.18
CA VAL A 110 -28.26 -29.74 9.00
C VAL A 110 -29.17 -30.95 8.78
N ALA A 111 -29.85 -31.39 9.81
CA ALA A 111 -30.76 -32.53 9.75
C ALA A 111 -31.73 -32.40 8.59
N VAL A 112 -31.89 -33.48 7.85
CA VAL A 112 -32.79 -33.54 6.69
C VAL A 112 -34.26 -33.52 7.14
N ASP A 113 -34.58 -34.10 8.31
CA ASP A 113 -35.90 -34.22 8.92
C ASP A 113 -36.94 -34.73 7.87
N ASP A 114 -38.06 -33.99 7.65
CA ASP A 114 -39.12 -34.32 6.73
C ASP A 114 -38.88 -33.85 5.28
N ARG A 115 -37.78 -33.17 4.98
CA ARG A 115 -37.51 -32.53 3.67
C ARG A 115 -37.43 -33.55 2.55
N GLN A 116 -36.87 -34.74 2.83
CA GLN A 116 -36.85 -35.80 1.82
C GLN A 116 -38.26 -36.34 1.50
N ALA A 117 -39.10 -36.43 2.51
CA ALA A 117 -40.50 -36.80 2.30
C ALA A 117 -41.26 -35.74 1.52
N ALA A 118 -41.00 -34.45 1.80
CA ALA A 118 -41.58 -33.32 1.07
C ALA A 118 -41.15 -33.28 -0.42
N VAL A 119 -39.93 -33.69 -0.73
CA VAL A 119 -39.49 -33.87 -2.13
C VAL A 119 -40.26 -34.98 -2.80
N ALA A 120 -40.40 -36.17 -2.18
CA ALA A 120 -41.11 -37.30 -2.71
C ALA A 120 -42.62 -36.97 -2.96
N GLU A 121 -43.25 -36.23 -2.05
CA GLU A 121 -44.63 -35.74 -2.21
C GLU A 121 -44.72 -34.78 -3.42
N ALA A 122 -43.81 -33.83 -3.57
CA ALA A 122 -43.80 -32.90 -4.68
C ALA A 122 -43.52 -33.57 -6.05
N GLU A 123 -42.67 -34.63 -6.06
CA GLU A 123 -42.45 -35.48 -7.24
C GLU A 123 -43.74 -36.19 -7.68
N ALA A 124 -44.45 -36.81 -6.73
CA ALA A 124 -45.71 -37.47 -7.00
C ALA A 124 -46.77 -36.49 -7.51
N ALA A 125 -46.84 -35.26 -6.93
CA ALA A 125 -47.77 -34.23 -7.36
C ALA A 125 -47.47 -33.73 -8.80
N LEU A 126 -46.17 -33.61 -9.15
CA LEU A 126 -45.76 -33.26 -10.51
C LEU A 126 -46.13 -34.35 -11.52
N GLU A 127 -45.92 -35.61 -11.17
CA GLU A 127 -46.28 -36.74 -12.04
C GLU A 127 -47.79 -36.81 -12.26
N ASP A 128 -48.60 -36.66 -11.22
CA ASP A 128 -50.09 -36.57 -11.38
C ASP A 128 -50.47 -35.41 -12.29
N ALA A 129 -49.94 -34.21 -12.10
CA ALA A 129 -50.24 -33.04 -12.95
C ALA A 129 -49.80 -33.26 -14.41
N ARG A 130 -48.66 -34.00 -14.61
CA ARG A 130 -48.20 -34.37 -15.96
C ARG A 130 -49.17 -35.31 -16.66
N ILE A 131 -49.60 -36.36 -15.99
CA ILE A 131 -50.57 -37.34 -16.50
C ILE A 131 -51.88 -36.63 -16.90
N GLN A 132 -52.39 -35.73 -16.01
CA GLN A 132 -53.59 -34.96 -16.28
C GLN A 132 -53.43 -34.03 -17.50
N TYR A 133 -52.29 -33.35 -17.65
CA TYR A 133 -52.01 -32.50 -18.82
C TYR A 133 -51.96 -33.31 -20.12
N GLU A 134 -51.21 -34.42 -20.12
CA GLU A 134 -51.14 -35.33 -21.29
C GLU A 134 -52.48 -35.93 -21.68
N GLY A 135 -53.29 -36.33 -20.68
CA GLY A 135 -54.65 -36.79 -20.89
C GLY A 135 -55.56 -35.71 -21.53
N THR A 136 -55.42 -34.46 -21.03
CA THR A 136 -56.16 -33.32 -21.59
C THR A 136 -55.77 -33.03 -23.05
N LEU A 137 -54.48 -33.20 -23.41
CA LEU A 137 -54.00 -33.04 -24.79
C LEU A 137 -54.54 -34.13 -25.72
N LYS A 138 -54.58 -35.39 -25.26
CA LYS A 138 -55.17 -36.50 -26.05
C LYS A 138 -56.66 -36.28 -26.33
N LEU A 139 -57.47 -35.78 -25.34
CA LEU A 139 -58.84 -35.44 -25.50
C LEU A 139 -59.05 -34.26 -26.44
N LYS A 140 -58.16 -33.30 -26.50
CA LYS A 140 -58.16 -32.19 -27.48
C LYS A 140 -58.03 -32.70 -28.91
N GLU A 141 -57.19 -33.67 -29.18
CA GLU A 141 -57.04 -34.29 -30.50
C GLU A 141 -58.41 -34.92 -31.00
N GLN A 142 -59.21 -35.38 -30.05
CA GLN A 142 -60.55 -35.92 -30.29
C GLN A 142 -61.62 -34.85 -30.32
N GLY A 143 -61.31 -33.55 -30.18
CA GLY A 143 -62.28 -32.45 -30.16
C GLY A 143 -63.06 -32.32 -28.83
N LEU A 144 -62.72 -33.06 -27.78
CA LEU A 144 -63.45 -33.20 -26.53
C LEU A 144 -63.01 -32.25 -25.42
N GLN A 145 -62.04 -31.37 -25.69
CA GLN A 145 -61.43 -30.44 -24.64
C GLN A 145 -61.43 -29.00 -25.14
N SER A 146 -61.71 -28.06 -24.22
CA SER A 146 -61.60 -26.63 -24.45
C SER A 146 -60.09 -26.13 -24.30
N ARG A 147 -59.80 -25.00 -24.96
CA ARG A 147 -58.51 -24.32 -24.80
C ARG A 147 -58.22 -23.93 -23.34
N THR A 148 -59.26 -23.53 -22.61
CA THR A 148 -59.16 -23.16 -21.19
C THR A 148 -58.83 -24.35 -20.32
N ALA A 149 -59.39 -25.55 -20.59
CA ALA A 149 -59.04 -26.76 -19.85
C ALA A 149 -57.57 -27.15 -20.03
N ILE A 150 -57.05 -27.05 -21.26
CA ILE A 150 -55.67 -27.31 -21.57
C ILE A 150 -54.75 -26.30 -20.87
N ALA A 151 -55.09 -25.01 -20.94
CA ALA A 151 -54.32 -23.97 -20.28
C ALA A 151 -54.27 -24.16 -18.75
N ASN A 152 -55.41 -24.56 -18.15
CA ASN A 152 -55.48 -24.87 -16.72
C ASN A 152 -54.64 -26.09 -16.33
N ALA A 153 -54.65 -27.16 -17.12
CA ALA A 153 -53.82 -28.35 -16.86
C ALA A 153 -52.32 -28.04 -17.01
N ALA A 154 -51.96 -27.27 -18.03
CA ALA A 154 -50.59 -26.79 -18.21
C ALA A 154 -50.11 -25.93 -17.00
N ALA A 155 -50.96 -25.00 -16.54
CA ALA A 155 -50.65 -24.15 -15.39
C ALA A 155 -50.48 -24.97 -14.09
N ARG A 156 -51.27 -26.03 -13.89
CA ARG A 156 -51.10 -26.95 -12.74
C ARG A 156 -49.78 -27.70 -12.80
N GLN A 157 -49.40 -28.20 -13.98
CA GLN A 157 -48.10 -28.90 -14.15
C GLN A 157 -46.92 -27.96 -13.84
N GLU A 158 -46.93 -26.73 -14.34
CA GLU A 158 -45.88 -25.77 -14.03
C GLU A 158 -45.87 -25.37 -12.55
N ALA A 159 -47.00 -25.24 -11.88
CA ALA A 159 -47.09 -25.00 -10.45
C ALA A 159 -46.48 -26.16 -9.62
N ALA A 160 -46.80 -27.42 -10.01
CA ALA A 160 -46.22 -28.59 -9.36
C ALA A 160 -44.71 -28.69 -9.61
N ARG A 161 -44.24 -28.39 -10.81
CA ARG A 161 -42.79 -28.32 -11.12
C ARG A 161 -42.09 -27.28 -10.26
N ALA A 162 -42.64 -26.09 -10.12
CA ALA A 162 -42.11 -25.04 -9.28
C ALA A 162 -42.10 -25.47 -7.79
N GLN A 163 -43.08 -26.24 -7.33
CA GLN A 163 -43.13 -26.76 -5.97
C GLN A 163 -42.02 -27.79 -5.74
N LEU A 164 -41.83 -28.74 -6.66
CA LEU A 164 -40.74 -29.70 -6.59
C LEU A 164 -39.36 -29.00 -6.51
N HIS A 165 -39.14 -28.01 -7.38
CA HIS A 165 -37.90 -27.25 -7.37
C HIS A 165 -37.65 -26.58 -6.03
N ARG A 166 -38.68 -26.00 -5.39
CA ARG A 166 -38.53 -25.42 -4.02
C ARG A 166 -38.14 -26.47 -2.99
N GLN A 167 -38.70 -27.65 -3.04
CA GLN A 167 -38.37 -28.72 -2.08
C GLN A 167 -36.94 -29.27 -2.29
N LEU A 168 -36.52 -29.41 -3.55
CA LEU A 168 -35.17 -29.79 -3.88
C LEU A 168 -34.14 -28.78 -3.35
N LEU A 169 -34.37 -27.47 -3.54
CA LEU A 169 -33.52 -26.42 -2.98
C LEU A 169 -33.50 -26.45 -1.45
N ASN A 170 -34.62 -26.70 -0.79
CA ASN A 170 -34.68 -26.82 0.67
C ASN A 170 -33.89 -28.03 1.17
N LEU A 171 -33.90 -29.14 0.42
CA LEU A 171 -33.08 -30.33 0.73
C LEU A 171 -31.58 -30.03 0.47
N GLU A 172 -31.24 -29.40 -0.64
CA GLU A 172 -29.87 -29.02 -0.98
C GLU A 172 -29.25 -28.12 0.11
N ARG A 173 -30.02 -27.15 0.62
CA ARG A 173 -29.60 -26.21 1.67
C ARG A 173 -29.31 -26.86 3.03
N THR A 174 -29.68 -28.15 3.21
CA THR A 174 -29.22 -28.90 4.41
C THR A 174 -27.72 -29.09 4.41
N ARG A 175 -27.09 -29.08 3.25
CA ARG A 175 -25.65 -29.24 3.05
C ARG A 175 -24.98 -27.89 2.87
N ILE A 176 -24.32 -27.42 3.90
CA ILE A 176 -23.58 -26.15 3.85
C ILE A 176 -22.19 -26.46 3.32
N THR A 177 -21.92 -26.05 2.09
CA THR A 177 -20.68 -26.35 1.36
C THR A 177 -19.78 -25.14 1.20
N ALA A 178 -18.50 -25.38 0.91
CA ALA A 178 -17.51 -24.35 0.66
C ALA A 178 -17.80 -23.64 -0.69
N PRO A 179 -17.96 -22.29 -0.71
CA PRO A 179 -18.24 -21.54 -1.93
C PRO A 179 -17.00 -21.34 -2.82
N PHE A 180 -15.84 -21.69 -2.33
CA PHE A 180 -14.55 -21.67 -3.03
C PHE A 180 -13.51 -22.51 -2.29
N SER A 181 -12.44 -22.87 -2.97
CA SER A 181 -11.30 -23.58 -2.37
C SER A 181 -10.53 -22.64 -1.44
N GLY A 182 -10.20 -23.11 -0.23
CA GLY A 182 -9.51 -22.27 0.76
C GLY A 182 -9.18 -23.04 2.04
N VAL A 183 -8.97 -22.31 3.13
CA VAL A 183 -8.67 -22.84 4.47
C VAL A 183 -9.80 -22.47 5.44
N VAL A 184 -10.21 -23.42 6.25
CA VAL A 184 -11.16 -23.18 7.35
C VAL A 184 -10.42 -22.46 8.47
N GLU A 185 -10.68 -21.16 8.65
CA GLU A 185 -10.05 -20.35 9.68
C GLU A 185 -10.72 -20.55 11.03
N ASP A 186 -12.05 -20.52 11.04
CA ASP A 186 -12.82 -20.72 12.28
C ASP A 186 -14.08 -21.54 12.06
N LEU A 187 -14.58 -22.13 13.14
CA LEU A 187 -15.78 -22.95 13.19
C LEU A 187 -16.72 -22.39 14.26
N HIS A 188 -17.94 -22.09 13.85
CA HIS A 188 -18.92 -21.40 14.69
C HIS A 188 -20.03 -22.31 15.19
N MET A 189 -20.16 -23.53 14.62
CA MET A 189 -21.16 -24.53 15.01
C MET A 189 -20.50 -25.87 15.32
N ASN A 190 -21.11 -26.61 16.24
CA ASN A 190 -20.77 -27.98 16.56
C ASN A 190 -21.95 -28.90 16.24
N THR A 191 -21.66 -30.18 16.09
CA THR A 191 -22.70 -31.20 15.97
C THR A 191 -23.59 -31.16 17.23
N GLY A 192 -24.89 -31.11 17.04
CA GLY A 192 -25.90 -30.94 18.07
C GLY A 192 -26.41 -29.51 18.27
N ASP A 193 -25.70 -28.51 17.76
CA ASP A 193 -26.19 -27.12 17.78
C ASP A 193 -27.40 -26.95 16.87
N TYR A 194 -28.27 -26.00 17.19
CA TYR A 194 -29.41 -25.66 16.39
C TYR A 194 -29.09 -24.41 15.50
N ALA A 195 -28.98 -24.61 14.21
CA ALA A 195 -28.77 -23.56 13.24
C ALA A 195 -30.08 -22.80 12.94
N LEU A 196 -29.96 -21.47 12.80
CA LEU A 196 -31.00 -20.61 12.25
C LEU A 196 -30.51 -20.04 10.92
N PRO A 197 -31.41 -19.61 10.01
CA PRO A 197 -31.02 -18.88 8.80
C PRO A 197 -30.14 -17.68 9.16
N GLY A 198 -28.96 -17.59 8.53
CA GLY A 198 -27.94 -16.56 8.83
C GLY A 198 -26.92 -16.93 9.92
N SER A 199 -27.08 -18.04 10.64
CA SER A 199 -26.08 -18.52 11.59
C SER A 199 -24.82 -18.99 10.86
N ALA A 200 -23.65 -18.50 11.26
CA ALA A 200 -22.37 -18.88 10.65
C ALA A 200 -22.00 -20.33 11.01
N CYS A 201 -21.68 -21.16 10.01
CA CYS A 201 -21.11 -22.51 10.19
C CYS A 201 -19.58 -22.42 10.35
N ALA A 202 -18.90 -21.80 9.40
CA ALA A 202 -17.46 -21.70 9.36
C ALA A 202 -17.01 -20.39 8.70
N THR A 203 -15.83 -19.90 9.07
CA THR A 203 -15.12 -18.85 8.34
C THR A 203 -14.11 -19.49 7.41
N LEU A 204 -14.24 -19.21 6.12
CA LEU A 204 -13.36 -19.69 5.06
C LEU A 204 -12.52 -18.53 4.51
N ILE A 205 -11.21 -18.75 4.38
CA ILE A 205 -10.27 -17.78 3.83
C ILE A 205 -9.62 -18.30 2.55
N ASP A 206 -9.52 -17.44 1.55
CA ASP A 206 -8.85 -17.71 0.27
C ASP A 206 -7.44 -17.11 0.34
N LEU A 207 -6.42 -17.96 0.44
CA LEU A 207 -5.03 -17.57 0.59
C LEU A 207 -4.22 -17.70 -0.72
N ASP A 208 -4.83 -18.18 -1.80
CA ASP A 208 -4.17 -18.37 -3.10
C ASP A 208 -5.07 -17.86 -4.24
N PRO A 209 -4.64 -16.78 -4.94
CA PRO A 209 -3.45 -16.00 -4.65
C PRO A 209 -3.57 -15.14 -3.38
N MET A 210 -2.43 -14.90 -2.73
CA MET A 210 -2.33 -13.94 -1.64
C MET A 210 -2.27 -12.52 -2.20
N LEU A 211 -2.90 -11.58 -1.54
CA LEU A 211 -2.78 -10.17 -1.84
C LEU A 211 -1.76 -9.50 -0.91
N VAL A 212 -0.99 -8.59 -1.44
CA VAL A 212 -0.20 -7.63 -0.67
C VAL A 212 -0.77 -6.25 -0.93
N ARG A 213 -1.26 -5.63 0.12
CA ARG A 213 -1.81 -4.28 0.07
C ARG A 213 -0.82 -3.30 0.66
N ALA A 214 -0.53 -2.24 -0.09
CA ALA A 214 0.32 -1.12 0.31
C ALA A 214 -0.35 0.20 -0.10
N ASP A 215 0.01 1.28 0.59
CA ASP A 215 -0.51 2.59 0.31
C ASP A 215 0.60 3.48 -0.24
N VAL A 216 0.34 4.14 -1.39
CA VAL A 216 1.27 5.00 -2.10
C VAL A 216 0.82 6.46 -2.01
N THR A 217 1.78 7.38 -1.92
CA THR A 217 1.51 8.82 -1.88
C THR A 217 1.06 9.37 -3.23
N GLU A 218 0.39 10.54 -3.23
CA GLU A 218 -0.04 11.22 -4.46
C GLU A 218 1.14 11.52 -5.41
N ALA A 219 2.30 11.86 -4.86
CA ALA A 219 3.50 12.17 -5.65
C ALA A 219 4.07 10.96 -6.40
N GLU A 220 3.77 9.76 -5.96
CA GLU A 220 4.40 8.51 -6.45
C GLU A 220 3.41 7.61 -7.20
N VAL A 221 2.08 7.81 -7.02
CA VAL A 221 1.05 6.94 -7.60
C VAL A 221 1.12 6.88 -9.12
N GLU A 222 1.46 7.99 -9.79
CA GLU A 222 1.57 8.04 -11.26
C GLU A 222 2.71 7.17 -11.79
N SER A 223 3.69 6.84 -10.96
CA SER A 223 4.82 5.98 -11.34
C SER A 223 4.49 4.50 -11.29
N LEU A 224 3.33 4.12 -10.73
CA LEU A 224 2.89 2.74 -10.59
C LEU A 224 1.79 2.40 -11.60
N HIS A 225 1.93 1.24 -12.23
CA HIS A 225 0.97 0.75 -13.21
C HIS A 225 0.60 -0.70 -12.94
N ALA A 226 -0.65 -1.06 -13.21
CA ALA A 226 -1.07 -2.46 -13.23
C ALA A 226 -0.23 -3.25 -14.25
N GLY A 227 0.15 -4.47 -13.89
CA GLY A 227 1.09 -5.31 -14.65
C GLY A 227 2.56 -5.12 -14.28
N GLY A 228 2.91 -4.09 -13.48
CA GLY A 228 4.27 -3.89 -12.97
C GLY A 228 4.70 -5.01 -12.03
N ARG A 229 5.98 -5.41 -12.10
CA ARG A 229 6.56 -6.38 -11.16
C ARG A 229 6.90 -5.69 -9.84
N ALA A 230 6.66 -6.39 -8.74
CA ALA A 230 7.02 -5.97 -7.41
C ALA A 230 7.70 -7.13 -6.67
N SER A 231 8.73 -6.82 -5.91
CA SER A 231 9.31 -7.74 -4.94
C SER A 231 8.96 -7.27 -3.54
N ALA A 232 8.67 -8.18 -2.64
CA ALA A 232 8.39 -7.80 -1.26
C ALA A 232 9.17 -8.71 -0.30
N ARG A 233 9.54 -8.15 0.84
CA ARG A 233 10.14 -8.89 1.94
C ARG A 233 9.22 -8.84 3.14
N THR A 234 8.84 -10.01 3.63
CA THR A 234 8.03 -10.14 4.83
C THR A 234 8.84 -9.80 6.09
N SER A 235 8.16 -9.46 7.18
CA SER A 235 8.78 -9.26 8.50
C SER A 235 9.51 -10.51 9.02
N THR A 236 9.17 -11.70 8.50
CA THR A 236 9.85 -12.97 8.81
C THR A 236 11.11 -13.22 7.97
N GLY A 237 11.47 -12.27 7.07
CA GLY A 237 12.66 -12.36 6.22
C GLY A 237 12.47 -13.12 4.90
N ARG A 238 11.25 -13.53 4.57
CA ARG A 238 10.95 -14.23 3.31
C ARG A 238 10.81 -13.22 2.17
N ASP A 239 11.49 -13.46 1.08
CA ASP A 239 11.31 -12.72 -0.17
C ASP A 239 10.16 -13.35 -0.97
N ILE A 240 9.29 -12.51 -1.50
CA ILE A 240 8.14 -12.88 -2.33
C ILE A 240 8.10 -11.97 -3.56
N GLU A 241 7.69 -12.52 -4.67
CA GLU A 241 7.52 -11.78 -5.92
C GLU A 241 6.04 -11.75 -6.29
N GLY A 242 5.61 -10.66 -6.91
CA GLY A 242 4.24 -10.50 -7.33
C GLY A 242 4.10 -9.49 -8.44
N VAL A 243 2.85 -9.34 -8.90
CA VAL A 243 2.46 -8.42 -9.96
C VAL A 243 1.44 -7.44 -9.41
N VAL A 244 1.61 -6.15 -9.71
CA VAL A 244 0.63 -5.12 -9.39
C VAL A 244 -0.65 -5.40 -10.18
N THR A 245 -1.73 -5.70 -9.49
CA THR A 245 -3.03 -5.99 -10.11
C THR A 245 -3.98 -4.81 -10.04
N PHE A 246 -3.80 -3.95 -9.04
CA PHE A 246 -4.67 -2.79 -8.85
C PHE A 246 -3.88 -1.59 -8.32
N VAL A 247 -4.18 -0.41 -8.87
CA VAL A 247 -3.77 0.90 -8.34
C VAL A 247 -5.03 1.74 -8.21
N GLY A 248 -5.33 2.17 -7.00
CA GLY A 248 -6.51 2.94 -6.66
C GLY A 248 -6.62 4.22 -7.50
N LYS A 249 -7.85 4.60 -7.85
CA LYS A 249 -8.14 5.86 -8.58
C LYS A 249 -8.65 6.96 -7.66
N GLN A 250 -8.91 6.61 -6.41
CA GLN A 250 -9.36 7.54 -5.38
C GLN A 250 -8.45 7.40 -4.17
N SER A 251 -8.00 8.52 -3.64
CA SER A 251 -7.22 8.55 -2.40
C SER A 251 -8.12 8.38 -1.19
N ASP A 252 -7.56 7.81 -0.14
CA ASP A 252 -8.14 7.89 1.19
C ASP A 252 -8.14 9.36 1.65
N PRO A 253 -9.28 9.91 2.09
CA PRO A 253 -9.39 11.33 2.45
C PRO A 253 -8.60 11.71 3.71
N VAL A 254 -8.26 10.76 4.57
CA VAL A 254 -7.55 10.97 5.82
C VAL A 254 -6.04 10.90 5.61
N THR A 255 -5.56 9.83 4.97
CA THR A 255 -4.14 9.57 4.77
C THR A 255 -3.59 10.20 3.48
N ARG A 256 -4.46 10.57 2.54
CA ARG A 256 -4.11 11.06 1.18
C ARG A 256 -3.22 10.10 0.41
N THR A 257 -3.43 8.81 0.63
CA THR A 257 -2.73 7.74 -0.06
C THR A 257 -3.67 6.97 -0.97
N TYR A 258 -3.13 6.31 -1.96
CA TYR A 258 -3.84 5.45 -2.90
C TYR A 258 -3.51 3.99 -2.60
N PRO A 259 -4.52 3.10 -2.50
CA PRO A 259 -4.25 1.69 -2.29
C PRO A 259 -3.65 1.05 -3.55
N VAL A 260 -2.62 0.23 -3.34
CA VAL A 260 -1.99 -0.60 -4.37
C VAL A 260 -2.07 -2.05 -3.93
N GLU A 261 -2.53 -2.93 -4.83
CA GLU A 261 -2.62 -4.36 -4.58
C GLU A 261 -1.68 -5.12 -5.50
N ILE A 262 -0.93 -6.02 -4.91
CA ILE A 262 -0.02 -6.92 -5.58
C ILE A 262 -0.50 -8.34 -5.36
N THR A 263 -0.64 -9.10 -6.42
CA THR A 263 -0.99 -10.52 -6.36
C THR A 263 0.26 -11.35 -6.31
N VAL A 264 0.32 -12.26 -5.34
CA VAL A 264 1.43 -13.17 -5.07
C VAL A 264 0.90 -14.59 -5.07
N GLU A 265 1.55 -15.50 -5.78
CA GLU A 265 1.21 -16.93 -5.75
C GLU A 265 1.52 -17.54 -4.39
N ASN A 266 0.61 -18.35 -3.85
CA ASN A 266 0.73 -18.96 -2.52
C ASN A 266 0.14 -20.38 -2.50
N HIS A 267 0.43 -21.19 -3.52
CA HIS A 267 -0.16 -22.52 -3.70
C HIS A 267 0.09 -23.47 -2.53
N ASP A 268 1.17 -23.28 -1.79
CA ASP A 268 1.49 -24.06 -0.58
C ASP A 268 0.83 -23.51 0.69
N TYR A 269 0.14 -22.34 0.61
CA TYR A 269 -0.45 -21.62 1.75
C TYR A 269 0.56 -21.24 2.83
N SER A 270 1.82 -21.12 2.49
CA SER A 270 2.89 -20.83 3.45
C SER A 270 2.95 -19.34 3.85
N ILE A 271 2.44 -18.44 3.01
CA ILE A 271 2.30 -17.03 3.31
C ILE A 271 0.98 -16.84 4.07
N ARG A 272 1.06 -16.32 5.27
CA ARG A 272 -0.11 -16.03 6.11
C ARG A 272 -0.63 -14.63 5.83
N SER A 273 -1.93 -14.43 6.01
CA SER A 273 -2.55 -13.10 6.01
C SER A 273 -2.15 -12.31 7.25
N GLY A 274 -2.05 -10.98 7.14
CA GLY A 274 -1.72 -10.08 8.24
C GLY A 274 -0.22 -9.84 8.47
N LEU A 275 0.69 -10.42 7.68
CA LEU A 275 2.13 -10.16 7.81
C LEU A 275 2.47 -8.77 7.26
N THR A 276 3.27 -8.02 8.02
CA THR A 276 3.87 -6.78 7.51
C THR A 276 4.92 -7.11 6.44
N VAL A 277 4.92 -6.35 5.36
CA VAL A 277 5.85 -6.50 4.24
C VAL A 277 6.43 -5.17 3.82
N SER A 278 7.68 -5.21 3.34
CA SER A 278 8.31 -4.09 2.63
C SER A 278 8.31 -4.41 1.14
N VAL A 279 7.57 -3.65 0.36
CA VAL A 279 7.40 -3.86 -1.09
C VAL A 279 8.32 -2.92 -1.84
N ARG A 280 9.02 -3.44 -2.83
CA ARG A 280 9.91 -2.68 -3.73
C ARG A 280 9.36 -2.75 -5.14
N PHE A 281 9.12 -1.58 -5.72
CA PHE A 281 8.66 -1.43 -7.11
C PHE A 281 9.80 -0.87 -7.94
N GLY A 282 10.14 -1.52 -9.04
CA GLY A 282 11.09 -1.00 -10.01
C GLY A 282 10.42 0.08 -10.87
N LEU A 283 10.87 1.32 -10.75
CA LEU A 283 10.33 2.47 -11.49
C LEU A 283 11.07 2.75 -12.82
N GLY A 284 11.88 1.81 -13.27
CA GLY A 284 12.70 1.94 -14.46
C GLY A 284 14.12 2.46 -14.19
N ASP A 285 14.94 2.44 -15.26
CA ASP A 285 16.35 2.79 -15.16
C ASP A 285 16.56 4.30 -15.32
N VAL A 286 17.38 4.85 -14.46
CA VAL A 286 17.80 6.25 -14.49
C VAL A 286 19.33 6.31 -14.56
N GLN A 287 19.86 7.38 -15.18
CA GLN A 287 21.29 7.63 -15.15
C GLN A 287 21.68 8.21 -13.81
N ALA A 288 22.53 7.51 -13.08
CA ALA A 288 22.95 7.89 -11.74
C ALA A 288 24.47 7.86 -11.61
N HIS A 289 24.99 8.62 -10.65
CA HIS A 289 26.40 8.67 -10.30
C HIS A 289 26.57 8.22 -8.86
N GLN A 290 27.58 7.40 -8.60
CA GLN A 290 27.98 7.07 -7.26
C GLN A 290 28.94 8.13 -6.73
N ILE A 291 28.59 8.79 -5.63
CA ILE A 291 29.41 9.85 -5.04
C ILE A 291 29.47 9.69 -3.52
N SER A 292 30.53 10.21 -2.92
CA SER A 292 30.63 10.25 -1.46
C SER A 292 29.66 11.26 -0.86
N PRO A 293 28.94 10.95 0.23
CA PRO A 293 28.09 11.91 0.95
C PRO A 293 28.83 13.17 1.43
N ALA A 294 30.15 13.08 1.63
CA ALA A 294 30.99 14.21 2.04
C ALA A 294 31.11 15.33 0.99
N LEU A 295 30.64 15.08 -0.24
CA LEU A 295 30.68 16.05 -1.34
C LEU A 295 29.42 16.89 -1.47
N PHE A 296 28.39 16.59 -0.68
CA PHE A 296 27.17 17.37 -0.67
C PHE A 296 27.38 18.75 -0.08
N THR A 297 26.87 19.74 -0.76
CA THR A 297 26.80 21.13 -0.32
C THR A 297 25.39 21.65 -0.47
N LEU A 298 25.06 22.74 0.19
CA LEU A 298 23.80 23.45 0.00
C LEU A 298 24.07 24.69 -0.85
N ASN A 299 23.09 25.06 -1.68
CA ASN A 299 23.06 26.37 -2.31
C ASN A 299 22.42 27.41 -1.38
N ASP A 300 22.33 28.65 -1.83
CA ASP A 300 21.76 29.77 -1.09
C ASP A 300 20.25 29.59 -0.83
N ASP A 301 19.56 28.76 -1.63
CA ASP A 301 18.15 28.41 -1.48
C ASP A 301 17.93 27.21 -0.53
N GLY A 302 19.01 26.62 0.02
CA GLY A 302 18.97 25.46 0.90
C GLY A 302 18.78 24.12 0.17
N GLU A 303 18.91 24.07 -1.15
CA GLU A 303 18.85 22.83 -1.92
C GLU A 303 20.18 22.06 -1.82
N MET A 304 20.07 20.75 -1.62
CA MET A 304 21.22 19.85 -1.58
C MET A 304 21.72 19.57 -3.00
N GLY A 305 23.03 19.69 -3.19
CA GLY A 305 23.65 19.43 -4.48
C GLY A 305 25.16 19.19 -4.38
N VAL A 306 25.80 19.20 -5.52
CA VAL A 306 27.27 19.07 -5.64
C VAL A 306 27.83 20.15 -6.55
N ARG A 307 29.10 20.46 -6.35
CA ARG A 307 29.82 21.42 -7.18
C ARG A 307 30.63 20.71 -8.24
N THR A 308 30.50 21.15 -9.46
CA THR A 308 31.15 20.59 -10.66
C THR A 308 31.90 21.68 -11.40
N ILE A 309 32.73 21.29 -12.35
CA ILE A 309 33.54 22.21 -13.14
C ILE A 309 33.10 22.13 -14.60
N ASP A 310 32.79 23.27 -15.24
CA ASP A 310 32.46 23.32 -16.64
C ASP A 310 33.71 23.37 -17.56
N LYS A 311 33.50 23.37 -18.89
CA LYS A 311 34.61 23.42 -19.87
C LYS A 311 35.50 24.66 -19.76
N SER A 312 35.01 25.71 -19.12
CA SER A 312 35.69 27.00 -18.94
C SER A 312 36.33 27.09 -17.54
N ASN A 313 36.45 25.99 -16.84
CA ASN A 313 36.92 25.88 -15.45
C ASN A 313 36.12 26.75 -14.46
N ARG A 314 34.82 26.92 -14.72
CA ARG A 314 33.92 27.59 -13.79
C ARG A 314 33.16 26.57 -12.96
N VAL A 315 32.99 26.89 -11.69
CA VAL A 315 32.20 26.10 -10.76
C VAL A 315 30.72 26.22 -11.11
N LYS A 316 30.04 25.07 -11.21
CA LYS A 316 28.57 24.98 -11.31
C LYS A 316 28.01 24.16 -10.18
N PHE A 317 26.94 24.65 -9.59
CA PHE A 317 26.14 23.87 -8.66
C PHE A 317 25.10 23.06 -9.42
N HIS A 318 24.96 21.79 -9.06
CA HIS A 318 23.91 20.91 -9.55
C HIS A 318 23.15 20.35 -8.38
N ALA A 319 21.85 20.65 -8.30
CA ALA A 319 20.95 19.99 -7.38
C ALA A 319 20.87 18.51 -7.72
N VAL A 320 21.00 17.65 -6.70
CA VAL A 320 20.96 16.19 -6.88
C VAL A 320 19.91 15.57 -6.00
N ARG A 321 19.41 14.40 -6.43
CA ARG A 321 18.49 13.58 -5.65
C ARG A 321 19.14 12.24 -5.39
N ILE A 322 19.16 11.83 -4.14
CA ILE A 322 19.60 10.49 -3.73
C ILE A 322 18.55 9.48 -4.16
N ILE A 323 18.97 8.39 -4.77
CA ILE A 323 18.11 7.28 -5.18
C ILE A 323 18.39 5.99 -4.43
N GLU A 324 19.63 5.81 -3.94
CA GLU A 324 20.03 4.59 -3.23
C GLU A 324 21.28 4.85 -2.41
N ASP A 325 21.36 4.26 -1.22
CA ASP A 325 22.58 4.18 -0.42
C ASP A 325 23.33 2.88 -0.72
N GLY A 326 24.66 2.97 -0.85
CA GLY A 326 25.50 1.81 -1.13
C GLY A 326 26.83 1.84 -0.39
N PRO A 327 27.53 0.71 -0.29
CA PRO A 327 28.79 0.60 0.46
C PRO A 327 29.92 1.47 -0.09
N GLY A 328 29.86 1.91 -1.36
CA GLY A 328 30.85 2.79 -1.99
C GLY A 328 30.43 4.26 -2.06
N GLY A 329 29.29 4.63 -1.44
CA GLY A 329 28.71 5.97 -1.49
C GLY A 329 27.25 5.96 -1.89
N VAL A 330 26.67 7.12 -2.10
CA VAL A 330 25.26 7.27 -2.48
C VAL A 330 25.11 7.41 -4.00
N TRP A 331 24.06 6.82 -4.54
CA TRP A 331 23.69 7.00 -5.93
C TRP A 331 22.78 8.21 -6.06
N VAL A 332 23.16 9.14 -6.95
CA VAL A 332 22.43 10.38 -7.17
C VAL A 332 22.10 10.59 -8.63
N THR A 333 20.98 11.25 -8.87
CA THR A 333 20.55 11.75 -10.19
C THR A 333 20.62 13.28 -10.23
N GLY A 334 20.53 13.87 -11.43
CA GLY A 334 20.58 15.33 -11.62
C GLY A 334 21.88 15.82 -12.25
N LEU A 335 22.86 14.95 -12.47
CA LEU A 335 24.14 15.29 -13.11
C LEU A 335 24.14 14.89 -14.59
N PRO A 336 24.91 15.61 -15.44
CA PRO A 336 25.18 15.20 -16.83
C PRO A 336 25.92 13.85 -16.89
N ARG A 337 25.76 13.10 -18.01
CA ARG A 337 26.34 11.75 -18.16
C ARG A 337 27.83 11.65 -17.84
N THR A 338 28.59 12.69 -18.17
CA THR A 338 30.00 12.81 -17.76
C THR A 338 30.15 14.14 -17.04
N THR A 339 30.63 14.10 -15.84
CA THR A 339 30.70 15.26 -14.95
C THR A 339 32.05 15.35 -14.28
N ARG A 340 32.65 16.55 -14.28
CA ARG A 340 33.86 16.84 -13.51
C ARG A 340 33.45 17.31 -12.12
N LEU A 341 33.47 16.41 -11.17
CA LEU A 341 33.05 16.63 -9.79
C LEU A 341 34.21 17.17 -8.95
N ILE A 342 33.97 18.21 -8.17
CA ILE A 342 34.95 18.70 -7.19
C ILE A 342 34.92 17.75 -5.99
N THR A 343 36.06 17.13 -5.70
CA THR A 343 36.22 16.17 -4.59
C THR A 343 36.92 16.74 -3.36
N VAL A 344 37.67 17.82 -3.53
CA VAL A 344 38.30 18.57 -2.41
C VAL A 344 38.27 20.05 -2.75
N GLY A 345 37.94 20.87 -1.77
CA GLY A 345 37.89 22.33 -1.93
C GLY A 345 36.49 22.85 -2.27
N GLN A 346 35.47 22.00 -2.30
CA GLN A 346 34.09 22.36 -2.61
C GLN A 346 33.51 23.43 -1.67
N GLU A 347 33.98 23.52 -0.42
CA GLU A 347 33.46 24.52 0.53
C GLU A 347 34.10 25.92 0.34
N PHE A 348 35.22 26.01 -0.35
CA PHE A 348 35.97 27.25 -0.54
C PHE A 348 35.68 27.96 -1.87
N VAL A 349 34.79 27.42 -2.69
CA VAL A 349 34.48 27.97 -4.02
C VAL A 349 32.98 28.19 -4.18
N SER A 350 32.58 29.21 -4.90
CA SER A 350 31.19 29.56 -5.16
C SER A 350 30.80 29.31 -6.61
N ALA A 351 29.49 29.14 -6.87
CA ALA A 351 28.97 28.99 -8.23
C ALA A 351 29.37 30.18 -9.09
N GLY A 352 29.91 29.94 -10.30
CA GLY A 352 30.40 30.97 -11.24
C GLY A 352 31.87 31.34 -11.07
N GLU A 353 32.54 30.96 -9.99
CA GLU A 353 33.94 31.20 -9.73
C GLU A 353 34.85 30.40 -10.71
N VAL A 354 35.96 31.00 -11.14
CA VAL A 354 36.97 30.31 -11.97
C VAL A 354 37.97 29.62 -11.04
N VAL A 355 38.19 28.32 -11.23
CA VAL A 355 39.05 27.48 -10.41
C VAL A 355 40.18 26.86 -11.24
N GLU A 356 41.22 26.46 -10.57
CA GLU A 356 42.31 25.67 -11.15
C GLU A 356 42.14 24.19 -10.75
N PRO A 357 41.60 23.35 -11.64
CA PRO A 357 41.35 21.95 -11.30
C PRO A 357 42.64 21.13 -11.34
N VAL A 358 42.89 20.41 -10.25
CA VAL A 358 43.91 19.36 -10.16
C VAL A 358 43.19 18.02 -10.27
N TYR A 359 43.44 17.27 -11.33
CA TYR A 359 42.87 15.94 -11.49
C TYR A 359 43.68 14.90 -10.75
N SER A 360 43.04 14.05 -9.96
CA SER A 360 43.69 12.86 -9.39
C SER A 360 43.90 11.86 -10.53
N ASP A 361 45.16 11.63 -10.90
CA ASP A 361 45.48 10.59 -11.87
C ASP A 361 45.05 9.22 -11.36
N GLU A 362 44.40 8.41 -12.20
CA GLU A 362 43.94 7.02 -11.93
C GLU A 362 45.12 6.02 -11.66
N HIS A 363 46.33 6.49 -11.35
CA HIS A 363 47.56 5.66 -11.31
C HIS A 363 48.03 5.25 -9.91
N SER A 364 47.22 5.44 -8.85
CA SER A 364 47.64 5.05 -7.49
C SER A 364 47.08 3.72 -6.98
N ALA A 365 46.38 2.96 -7.79
CA ALA A 365 45.74 1.68 -7.36
C ALA A 365 46.64 0.43 -7.62
N GLN A 366 47.91 0.58 -7.99
CA GLN A 366 48.73 -0.57 -8.41
C GLN A 366 50.01 -0.80 -7.60
N VAL A 367 50.16 -0.17 -6.43
CA VAL A 367 51.29 -0.50 -5.54
C VAL A 367 50.79 -0.65 -4.10
N ALA A 368 50.22 -1.80 -3.78
CA ALA A 368 50.20 -2.41 -2.44
C ALA A 368 49.71 -3.86 -2.53
N GLN A 369 50.55 -4.75 -3.04
CA GLN A 369 50.53 -6.16 -2.62
C GLN A 369 51.92 -6.48 -2.06
N PRO A 370 52.04 -6.92 -0.78
CA PRO A 370 53.22 -7.60 -0.29
C PRO A 370 53.23 -9.06 -0.73
#